data_e2a6ae9f44917bdfb3cfee3b1e8273ac
#
_entry.id   e2a6ae9f44917bdfb3cfee3b1e8273ac
#
_cell.length_a   1.000
_cell.length_b   1.000
_cell.length_c   1.000
_cell.angle_alpha   90.00
_cell.angle_beta   90.00
_cell.angle_gamma   90.00
#
_symmetry.space_group_name_H-M   'P 1'
#
loop_
_entity.id
_entity.type
_entity.pdbx_description
1 polymer ?
#
loop_
_entity_poly.entity_id
_entity_poly.type
_entity_poly.pdbx_seq_one_letter_code
_entity_poly.pdbx_strand_id
1 'polypeptide(L)'
;MLDRVKVATAQVSPVFMDREASIDKACRTIEEAGRAGAKLVVFSETFVPGYPLWRGVQPVSRWSDLMVEYQKNAVVIPSGDTEVLGDAARRADAVAVVGCTELGGYRGSCTLYNTVLFIGNDGKVLGRHRKMMPTHAERTVWGMGDVSDVRTFETPLGTLGGLVCYEHHMSLLKAAMAVLGEEIHCALWDGWWVMPRHPGAKRRYREGEDPRLCDIDYAVKEYAFETQTFVISSGQYIPDDAMPEECKGFNIAAGGSFIVNPAGVPLVGPVFDREEILYAELDADDRRHTKAYVDALGHYARWDVLGLDLKGEPQVPLRAMRQKMPDRARLKALAAKHGVDLDRLEAILGELNESG
;
A
#
# COMPACT_ATOMS: atom_id res chain seq x y z
N MET A 1 -1.81 12.98 14.84
CA MET A 1 -2.28 11.65 15.32
C MET A 1 -2.81 11.73 16.75
N LEU A 2 -3.51 10.69 17.24
CA LEU A 2 -3.87 10.54 18.66
C LEU A 2 -2.64 10.44 19.52
N ASP A 3 -2.73 10.87 20.80
CA ASP A 3 -1.57 10.83 21.71
C ASP A 3 -1.07 9.41 21.94
N ARG A 4 -1.98 8.44 22.06
CA ARG A 4 -1.68 7.01 22.11
C ARG A 4 -2.67 6.19 21.31
N VAL A 5 -2.18 5.21 20.58
CA VAL A 5 -3.03 4.30 19.82
C VAL A 5 -2.44 2.89 19.78
N LYS A 6 -3.26 1.90 20.12
CA LYS A 6 -2.90 0.50 19.95
C LYS A 6 -3.17 0.09 18.50
N VAL A 7 -2.16 -0.51 17.88
CA VAL A 7 -2.21 -1.00 16.50
C VAL A 7 -1.85 -2.47 16.41
N ALA A 8 -2.20 -3.10 15.30
CA ALA A 8 -1.87 -4.50 15.04
C ALA A 8 -1.31 -4.68 13.61
N THR A 9 -0.33 -5.58 13.48
CA THR A 9 0.04 -6.17 12.21
C THR A 9 -0.36 -7.65 12.21
N ALA A 10 -1.11 -8.06 11.19
CA ALA A 10 -1.71 -9.38 11.09
C ALA A 10 -0.83 -10.28 10.21
N GLN A 11 0.10 -11.01 10.83
CA GLN A 11 0.83 -12.07 10.16
C GLN A 11 -0.01 -13.34 10.18
N VAL A 12 -1.00 -13.41 9.30
CA VAL A 12 -1.88 -14.55 9.14
C VAL A 12 -1.82 -15.04 7.69
N SER A 13 -1.92 -16.34 7.48
CA SER A 13 -1.91 -16.92 6.15
C SER A 13 -3.21 -16.61 5.42
N PRO A 14 -3.17 -16.14 4.16
CA PRO A 14 -4.36 -16.16 3.32
C PRO A 14 -4.83 -17.60 3.08
N VAL A 15 -6.04 -17.76 2.60
CA VAL A 15 -6.43 -19.03 1.95
C VAL A 15 -6.03 -18.89 0.48
N PHE A 16 -4.93 -19.55 0.13
CA PHE A 16 -4.25 -19.34 -1.15
C PHE A 16 -5.17 -19.63 -2.34
N MET A 17 -5.28 -18.63 -3.25
CA MET A 17 -6.14 -18.66 -4.44
C MET A 17 -7.65 -18.78 -4.13
N ASP A 18 -8.07 -18.41 -2.91
CA ASP A 18 -9.47 -18.35 -2.51
C ASP A 18 -9.79 -16.97 -1.91
N ARG A 19 -10.47 -16.14 -2.71
CA ARG A 19 -10.84 -14.78 -2.32
C ARG A 19 -11.80 -14.76 -1.14
N GLU A 20 -12.88 -15.55 -1.22
CA GLU A 20 -13.95 -15.53 -0.23
C GLU A 20 -13.44 -15.99 1.13
N ALA A 21 -12.73 -17.10 1.17
CA ALA A 21 -12.16 -17.62 2.40
C ALA A 21 -11.07 -16.71 2.99
N SER A 22 -10.28 -16.03 2.15
CA SER A 22 -9.31 -15.01 2.59
C SER A 22 -9.99 -13.79 3.20
N ILE A 23 -11.07 -13.30 2.59
CA ILE A 23 -11.88 -12.19 3.13
C ILE A 23 -12.52 -12.57 4.46
N ASP A 24 -13.11 -13.75 4.56
CA ASP A 24 -13.66 -14.26 5.81
C ASP A 24 -12.61 -14.32 6.93
N LYS A 25 -11.40 -14.77 6.59
CA LYS A 25 -10.29 -14.80 7.54
C LYS A 25 -9.85 -13.38 7.93
N ALA A 26 -9.77 -12.45 6.96
CA ALA A 26 -9.49 -11.05 7.25
C ALA A 26 -10.51 -10.45 8.21
N CYS A 27 -11.80 -10.67 7.98
CA CYS A 27 -12.87 -10.17 8.84
C CYS A 27 -12.73 -10.69 10.29
N ARG A 28 -12.51 -11.99 10.47
CA ARG A 28 -12.28 -12.57 11.80
C ARG A 28 -11.06 -11.97 12.48
N THR A 29 -9.98 -11.79 11.73
CA THR A 29 -8.73 -11.19 12.25
C THR A 29 -8.90 -9.74 12.65
N ILE A 30 -9.63 -8.93 11.84
CA ILE A 30 -9.98 -7.55 12.17
C ILE A 30 -10.77 -7.48 13.48
N GLU A 31 -11.80 -8.32 13.62
CA GLU A 31 -12.63 -8.37 14.82
C GLU A 31 -11.85 -8.86 16.05
N GLU A 32 -10.95 -9.83 15.89
CA GLU A 32 -10.08 -10.31 16.96
C GLU A 32 -9.14 -9.20 17.44
N ALA A 33 -8.48 -8.51 16.51
CA ALA A 33 -7.60 -7.38 16.83
C ALA A 33 -8.36 -6.23 17.49
N GLY A 34 -9.59 -5.93 17.02
CA GLY A 34 -10.46 -4.93 17.63
C GLY A 34 -10.86 -5.30 19.06
N ARG A 35 -11.21 -6.56 19.32
CA ARG A 35 -11.48 -7.05 20.70
C ARG A 35 -10.26 -6.93 21.61
N ALA A 36 -9.05 -7.05 21.05
CA ALA A 36 -7.80 -6.81 21.78
C ALA A 36 -7.47 -5.31 21.95
N GLY A 37 -8.32 -4.42 21.44
CA GLY A 37 -8.21 -2.96 21.57
C GLY A 37 -7.40 -2.27 20.47
N ALA A 38 -7.02 -2.98 19.40
CA ALA A 38 -6.36 -2.35 18.26
C ALA A 38 -7.32 -1.43 17.49
N LYS A 39 -6.85 -0.27 17.11
CA LYS A 39 -7.59 0.72 16.30
C LYS A 39 -7.12 0.78 14.85
N LEU A 40 -6.05 0.10 14.52
CA LEU A 40 -5.54 -0.12 13.18
C LEU A 40 -5.09 -1.57 13.06
N VAL A 41 -5.49 -2.23 11.97
CA VAL A 41 -5.07 -3.60 11.64
C VAL A 41 -4.52 -3.61 10.22
N VAL A 42 -3.26 -4.04 10.06
CA VAL A 42 -2.57 -4.05 8.77
C VAL A 42 -2.29 -5.49 8.34
N PHE A 43 -2.70 -5.85 7.15
CA PHE A 43 -2.46 -7.14 6.50
C PHE A 43 -1.31 -7.05 5.50
N SER A 44 -0.79 -8.20 5.11
CA SER A 44 0.33 -8.31 4.17
C SER A 44 -0.03 -7.95 2.72
N GLU A 45 0.99 -7.82 1.88
CA GLU A 45 0.88 -7.62 0.44
C GLU A 45 0.01 -8.73 -0.18
N THR A 46 -0.98 -8.34 -0.99
CA THR A 46 -1.90 -9.25 -1.67
C THR A 46 -2.44 -10.39 -0.79
N PHE A 47 -2.76 -10.08 0.46
CA PHE A 47 -3.39 -11.04 1.38
C PHE A 47 -4.60 -11.70 0.74
N VAL A 48 -5.36 -10.95 -0.08
CA VAL A 48 -6.46 -11.49 -0.87
C VAL A 48 -6.03 -11.53 -2.35
N PRO A 49 -5.91 -12.70 -2.96
CA PRO A 49 -6.08 -14.08 -2.49
C PRO A 49 -4.73 -14.81 -2.23
N GLY A 50 -3.70 -14.12 -1.78
CA GLY A 50 -2.33 -14.59 -1.63
C GLY A 50 -1.42 -14.14 -2.76
N TYR A 51 -0.12 -14.06 -2.46
CA TYR A 51 0.88 -13.63 -3.43
C TYR A 51 1.09 -14.69 -4.53
N PRO A 52 1.22 -14.32 -5.81
CA PRO A 52 1.27 -15.26 -6.93
C PRO A 52 2.64 -15.96 -7.01
N LEU A 53 2.91 -16.87 -6.11
CA LEU A 53 4.16 -17.65 -6.05
C LEU A 53 4.39 -18.47 -7.34
N TRP A 54 3.33 -18.71 -8.11
CA TRP A 54 3.35 -19.39 -9.41
C TRP A 54 3.82 -18.53 -10.58
N ARG A 55 4.15 -17.24 -10.39
CA ARG A 55 4.48 -16.29 -11.47
C ARG A 55 5.60 -16.70 -12.42
N GLY A 56 6.43 -17.66 -12.03
CA GLY A 56 7.50 -18.22 -12.85
C GLY A 56 7.25 -19.63 -13.40
N VAL A 57 6.03 -20.18 -13.22
CA VAL A 57 5.69 -21.55 -13.62
C VAL A 57 5.73 -21.73 -15.14
N GLN A 58 6.22 -22.88 -15.57
CA GLN A 58 6.26 -23.32 -16.97
C GLN A 58 5.47 -24.64 -17.13
N PRO A 59 4.89 -24.93 -18.31
CA PRO A 59 4.88 -24.08 -19.52
C PRO A 59 3.94 -22.88 -19.40
N VAL A 60 3.99 -21.96 -20.37
CA VAL A 60 3.14 -20.75 -20.41
C VAL A 60 1.65 -21.07 -20.36
N SER A 61 1.21 -22.21 -20.89
CA SER A 61 -0.19 -22.65 -20.77
C SER A 61 -0.60 -22.86 -19.32
N ARG A 62 0.24 -23.47 -18.50
CA ARG A 62 -0.01 -23.64 -17.05
C ARG A 62 -0.02 -22.31 -16.32
N TRP A 63 0.90 -21.40 -16.66
CA TRP A 63 0.87 -20.03 -16.17
C TRP A 63 -0.44 -19.34 -16.51
N SER A 64 -0.92 -19.49 -17.74
CA SER A 64 -2.20 -18.90 -18.20
C SER A 64 -3.40 -19.42 -17.42
N ASP A 65 -3.45 -20.72 -17.12
CA ASP A 65 -4.52 -21.31 -16.32
C ASP A 65 -4.54 -20.73 -14.89
N LEU A 66 -3.36 -20.61 -14.26
CA LEU A 66 -3.22 -20.02 -12.93
C LEU A 66 -3.56 -18.53 -12.94
N MET A 67 -3.20 -17.80 -14.02
CA MET A 67 -3.55 -16.39 -14.18
C MET A 67 -5.06 -16.18 -14.29
N VAL A 68 -5.75 -17.04 -15.03
CA VAL A 68 -7.23 -17.00 -15.13
C VAL A 68 -7.88 -17.26 -13.78
N GLU A 69 -7.37 -18.24 -13.03
CA GLU A 69 -7.87 -18.56 -11.68
C GLU A 69 -7.61 -17.39 -10.71
N TYR A 70 -6.45 -16.77 -10.80
CA TYR A 70 -6.09 -15.61 -10.00
C TYR A 70 -6.98 -14.40 -10.30
N GLN A 71 -7.31 -14.18 -11.58
CA GLN A 71 -8.27 -13.13 -12.00
C GLN A 71 -9.66 -13.33 -11.42
N LYS A 72 -10.15 -14.58 -11.36
CA LYS A 72 -11.45 -14.91 -10.77
C LYS A 72 -11.48 -14.63 -9.25
N ASN A 73 -10.34 -14.71 -8.60
CA ASN A 73 -10.15 -14.47 -7.19
C ASN A 73 -9.64 -13.06 -6.86
N ALA A 74 -9.62 -12.15 -7.83
CA ALA A 74 -9.26 -10.76 -7.60
C ALA A 74 -10.45 -9.96 -7.05
N VAL A 75 -10.13 -8.93 -6.26
CA VAL A 75 -11.10 -8.02 -5.64
C VAL A 75 -11.45 -6.88 -6.60
N VAL A 76 -12.71 -6.54 -6.74
CA VAL A 76 -13.16 -5.31 -7.41
C VAL A 76 -13.38 -4.23 -6.35
N ILE A 77 -12.87 -3.02 -6.58
CA ILE A 77 -12.97 -1.91 -5.64
C ILE A 77 -13.71 -0.72 -6.30
N PRO A 78 -14.89 -0.31 -5.76
CA PRO A 78 -15.67 -0.93 -4.67
C PRO A 78 -16.49 -2.15 -5.12
N SER A 79 -16.84 -3.02 -4.19
CA SER A 79 -17.73 -4.19 -4.43
C SER A 79 -18.28 -4.73 -3.11
N GLY A 80 -19.11 -5.79 -3.18
CA GLY A 80 -19.57 -6.52 -2.01
C GLY A 80 -18.44 -7.05 -1.14
N ASP A 81 -17.28 -7.42 -1.74
CA ASP A 81 -16.08 -7.83 -0.99
C ASP A 81 -15.58 -6.70 -0.07
N THR A 82 -15.53 -5.47 -0.59
CA THR A 82 -15.09 -4.31 0.19
C THR A 82 -16.13 -3.89 1.24
N GLU A 83 -17.42 -4.15 1.00
CA GLU A 83 -18.49 -3.91 1.98
C GLU A 83 -18.37 -4.89 3.17
N VAL A 84 -18.11 -6.17 2.90
CA VAL A 84 -17.92 -7.20 3.95
C VAL A 84 -16.71 -6.86 4.83
N LEU A 85 -15.58 -6.46 4.24
CA LEU A 85 -14.41 -5.98 4.99
C LEU A 85 -14.73 -4.70 5.79
N GLY A 86 -15.50 -3.78 5.19
CA GLY A 86 -15.95 -2.55 5.84
C GLY A 86 -16.83 -2.83 7.05
N ASP A 87 -17.74 -3.79 6.94
CA ASP A 87 -18.58 -4.20 8.06
C ASP A 87 -17.79 -4.78 9.23
N ALA A 88 -16.73 -5.55 8.96
CA ALA A 88 -15.82 -6.05 9.98
C ALA A 88 -15.03 -4.90 10.64
N ALA A 89 -14.49 -3.96 9.86
CA ALA A 89 -13.80 -2.77 10.36
C ALA A 89 -14.72 -1.93 11.29
N ARG A 90 -15.97 -1.72 10.86
CA ARG A 90 -16.98 -0.99 11.66
C ARG A 90 -17.31 -1.72 12.97
N ARG A 91 -17.53 -3.05 12.93
CA ARG A 91 -17.81 -3.83 14.16
C ARG A 91 -16.62 -3.83 15.12
N ALA A 92 -15.40 -3.81 14.59
CA ALA A 92 -14.17 -3.75 15.38
C ALA A 92 -13.86 -2.32 15.89
N ASP A 93 -14.52 -1.29 15.37
CA ASP A 93 -14.16 0.12 15.55
C ASP A 93 -12.66 0.34 15.28
N ALA A 94 -12.18 -0.21 14.16
CA ALA A 94 -10.78 -0.17 13.76
C ALA A 94 -10.64 0.14 12.27
N VAL A 95 -9.64 0.91 11.92
CA VAL A 95 -9.20 1.09 10.53
C VAL A 95 -8.55 -0.21 10.07
N ALA A 96 -8.89 -0.68 8.88
CA ALA A 96 -8.28 -1.86 8.28
C ALA A 96 -7.50 -1.47 7.01
N VAL A 97 -6.28 -2.00 6.90
CA VAL A 97 -5.43 -1.85 5.72
C VAL A 97 -5.13 -3.25 5.18
N VAL A 98 -5.64 -3.54 3.99
CA VAL A 98 -5.62 -4.89 3.43
C VAL A 98 -4.93 -4.90 2.09
N GLY A 99 -3.86 -5.69 1.96
CA GLY A 99 -3.26 -5.96 0.66
C GLY A 99 -4.15 -6.88 -0.16
N CYS A 100 -4.42 -6.53 -1.41
CA CYS A 100 -5.21 -7.37 -2.30
C CYS A 100 -4.76 -7.29 -3.76
N THR A 101 -5.05 -8.32 -4.51
CA THR A 101 -5.01 -8.25 -5.98
C THR A 101 -6.33 -7.67 -6.46
N GLU A 102 -6.27 -6.48 -7.03
CA GLU A 102 -7.43 -5.76 -7.55
C GLU A 102 -7.64 -6.09 -9.04
N LEU A 103 -8.87 -6.44 -9.41
CA LEU A 103 -9.29 -6.42 -10.79
C LEU A 103 -9.77 -5.02 -11.14
N GLY A 104 -8.94 -4.30 -11.87
CA GLY A 104 -9.15 -2.88 -12.12
C GLY A 104 -9.20 -2.52 -13.59
N GLY A 105 -9.09 -1.21 -13.82
CA GLY A 105 -9.12 -0.64 -15.16
C GLY A 105 -10.51 -0.20 -15.60
N TYR A 106 -10.83 -0.42 -16.84
CA TYR A 106 -12.12 -0.06 -17.44
C TYR A 106 -12.99 -1.31 -17.65
N ARG A 107 -14.28 -1.09 -17.91
CA ARG A 107 -15.23 -2.18 -18.17
C ARG A 107 -14.73 -3.08 -19.31
N GLY A 108 -14.57 -4.36 -19.02
CA GLY A 108 -14.02 -5.36 -19.96
C GLY A 108 -12.49 -5.51 -19.89
N SER A 109 -11.80 -4.77 -19.02
CA SER A 109 -10.39 -5.02 -18.70
C SER A 109 -10.26 -6.26 -17.81
N CYS A 110 -9.16 -7.00 -18.02
CA CYS A 110 -8.73 -8.07 -17.11
C CYS A 110 -7.40 -7.71 -16.42
N THR A 111 -7.04 -6.43 -16.38
CA THR A 111 -5.82 -5.98 -15.74
C THR A 111 -5.92 -6.12 -14.24
N LEU A 112 -4.94 -6.79 -13.66
CA LEU A 112 -4.78 -6.90 -12.22
C LEU A 112 -3.81 -5.84 -11.69
N TYR A 113 -4.00 -5.44 -10.45
CA TYR A 113 -3.11 -4.53 -9.74
C TYR A 113 -2.81 -5.07 -8.35
N ASN A 114 -1.58 -4.89 -7.90
CA ASN A 114 -1.19 -5.11 -6.53
C ASN A 114 -1.59 -3.86 -5.73
N THR A 115 -2.55 -4.00 -4.84
CA THR A 115 -3.26 -2.87 -4.24
C THR A 115 -3.28 -2.94 -2.72
N VAL A 116 -3.06 -1.81 -2.08
CA VAL A 116 -3.37 -1.58 -0.66
C VAL A 116 -4.73 -0.91 -0.57
N LEU A 117 -5.66 -1.55 0.09
CA LEU A 117 -7.01 -1.05 0.35
C LEU A 117 -7.08 -0.46 1.76
N PHE A 118 -7.52 0.78 1.88
CA PHE A 118 -7.72 1.49 3.14
C PHE A 118 -9.21 1.59 3.46
N ILE A 119 -9.61 1.11 4.64
CA ILE A 119 -11.00 1.07 5.11
C ILE A 119 -11.07 1.77 6.47
N GLY A 120 -11.94 2.76 6.58
CA GLY A 120 -12.17 3.50 7.82
C GLY A 120 -12.87 2.66 8.89
N ASN A 121 -12.76 3.09 10.14
CA ASN A 121 -13.49 2.48 11.26
C ASN A 121 -15.02 2.66 11.18
N ASP A 122 -15.50 3.51 10.26
CA ASP A 122 -16.92 3.63 9.90
C ASP A 122 -17.37 2.62 8.82
N GLY A 123 -16.43 1.80 8.34
CA GLY A 123 -16.62 0.78 7.31
C GLY A 123 -16.53 1.28 5.87
N LYS A 124 -16.27 2.57 5.66
CA LYS A 124 -16.16 3.10 4.30
C LYS A 124 -14.76 2.88 3.74
N VAL A 125 -14.67 2.60 2.45
CA VAL A 125 -13.42 2.63 1.71
C VAL A 125 -12.92 4.07 1.68
N LEU A 126 -11.78 4.34 2.32
CA LEU A 126 -11.10 5.63 2.28
C LEU A 126 -10.41 5.84 0.92
N GLY A 127 -9.88 4.77 0.37
CA GLY A 127 -9.23 4.74 -0.93
C GLY A 127 -8.27 3.57 -1.06
N ARG A 128 -7.37 3.69 -2.03
CA ARG A 128 -6.37 2.66 -2.32
C ARG A 128 -5.06 3.27 -2.78
N HIS A 129 -4.01 2.45 -2.71
CA HIS A 129 -2.73 2.65 -3.38
C HIS A 129 -2.44 1.43 -4.25
N ARG A 130 -2.24 1.60 -5.55
CA ARG A 130 -1.75 0.56 -6.47
C ARG A 130 -0.23 0.65 -6.55
N LYS A 131 0.44 -0.48 -6.41
CA LYS A 131 1.91 -0.55 -6.53
C LYS A 131 2.39 0.15 -7.80
N MET A 132 3.20 1.17 -7.66
CA MET A 132 3.68 2.02 -8.77
C MET A 132 4.48 1.22 -9.79
N MET A 133 5.29 0.26 -9.31
CA MET A 133 6.13 -0.56 -10.17
C MET A 133 6.17 -2.00 -9.64
N PRO A 134 5.49 -2.94 -10.30
CA PRO A 134 5.65 -4.36 -9.98
C PRO A 134 7.08 -4.82 -10.15
N THR A 135 7.58 -5.57 -9.18
CA THR A 135 8.98 -5.96 -9.08
C THR A 135 9.28 -7.19 -9.94
N HIS A 136 10.29 -7.10 -10.82
CA HIS A 136 10.81 -8.21 -11.61
C HIS A 136 9.68 -9.03 -12.31
N ALA A 137 9.50 -10.32 -11.94
CA ALA A 137 8.51 -11.21 -12.54
C ALA A 137 7.04 -10.83 -12.22
N GLU A 138 6.79 -9.99 -11.23
CA GLU A 138 5.45 -9.45 -10.93
C GLU A 138 4.84 -8.71 -12.13
N ARG A 139 5.68 -8.15 -13.02
CA ARG A 139 5.25 -7.47 -14.25
C ARG A 139 4.49 -8.38 -15.23
N THR A 140 4.58 -9.68 -15.06
CA THR A 140 3.78 -10.64 -15.84
C THR A 140 2.37 -10.81 -15.29
N VAL A 141 2.11 -10.32 -14.07
CA VAL A 141 0.83 -10.49 -13.35
C VAL A 141 0.10 -9.15 -13.23
N TRP A 142 0.79 -8.08 -12.81
CA TRP A 142 0.17 -6.82 -12.43
C TRP A 142 0.56 -5.65 -13.34
N GLY A 143 -0.39 -4.76 -13.53
CA GLY A 143 -0.18 -3.41 -14.07
C GLY A 143 0.44 -2.48 -13.04
N MET A 144 0.89 -1.32 -13.51
CA MET A 144 1.47 -0.25 -12.68
C MET A 144 0.40 0.69 -12.16
N GLY A 145 0.60 1.19 -10.94
CA GLY A 145 -0.12 2.34 -10.42
C GLY A 145 0.20 3.63 -11.16
N ASP A 146 -0.50 4.69 -10.84
CA ASP A 146 -0.29 6.02 -11.44
C ASP A 146 -0.26 7.13 -10.36
N VAL A 147 -0.13 8.37 -10.79
CA VAL A 147 0.00 9.52 -9.88
C VAL A 147 -1.18 9.63 -8.91
N SER A 148 -2.36 9.15 -9.24
CA SER A 148 -3.53 9.17 -8.36
C SER A 148 -3.43 8.20 -7.18
N ASP A 149 -2.50 7.24 -7.27
CA ASP A 149 -2.22 6.27 -6.22
C ASP A 149 -1.23 6.81 -5.16
N VAL A 150 -0.51 7.91 -5.46
CA VAL A 150 0.43 8.56 -4.52
C VAL A 150 -0.36 9.50 -3.61
N ARG A 151 -0.83 8.98 -2.49
CA ARG A 151 -1.74 9.70 -1.59
C ARG A 151 -1.72 9.15 -0.16
N THR A 152 -2.14 9.98 0.77
CA THR A 152 -2.37 9.64 2.18
C THR A 152 -3.86 9.76 2.53
N PHE A 153 -4.26 9.23 3.67
CA PHE A 153 -5.65 9.17 4.12
C PHE A 153 -5.78 9.69 5.54
N GLU A 154 -6.60 10.72 5.72
CA GLU A 154 -6.93 11.22 7.04
C GLU A 154 -7.85 10.23 7.78
N THR A 155 -7.51 9.92 9.02
CA THR A 155 -8.27 9.04 9.90
C THR A 155 -8.33 9.63 11.30
N PRO A 156 -9.22 9.14 12.18
CA PRO A 156 -9.20 9.53 13.59
C PRO A 156 -7.89 9.24 14.31
N LEU A 157 -7.05 8.34 13.77
CA LEU A 157 -5.77 7.95 14.37
C LEU A 157 -4.64 8.91 13.99
N GLY A 158 -4.79 9.61 12.89
CA GLY A 158 -3.80 10.42 12.20
C GLY A 158 -3.79 10.13 10.70
N THR A 159 -2.85 10.72 9.98
CA THR A 159 -2.71 10.55 8.53
C THR A 159 -1.97 9.25 8.23
N LEU A 160 -2.66 8.33 7.55
CA LEU A 160 -2.13 7.04 7.13
C LEU A 160 -1.66 7.08 5.69
N GLY A 161 -0.54 6.42 5.44
CA GLY A 161 -0.10 6.06 4.08
C GLY A 161 0.30 4.60 4.02
N GLY A 162 0.67 4.14 2.84
CA GLY A 162 1.18 2.78 2.70
C GLY A 162 1.78 2.54 1.33
N LEU A 163 2.80 1.70 1.31
CA LEU A 163 3.53 1.26 0.14
C LEU A 163 3.69 -0.26 0.15
N VAL A 164 4.06 -0.78 -1.01
CA VAL A 164 4.16 -2.23 -1.24
C VAL A 164 5.59 -2.62 -1.57
N CYS A 165 6.18 -3.49 -0.73
CA CYS A 165 7.42 -4.21 -0.99
C CYS A 165 8.58 -3.26 -1.41
N TYR A 166 9.18 -3.47 -2.56
CA TYR A 166 10.32 -2.69 -3.08
C TYR A 166 10.03 -1.20 -3.37
N GLU A 167 8.80 -0.74 -3.28
CA GLU A 167 8.51 0.69 -3.29
C GLU A 167 9.20 1.44 -2.15
N HIS A 168 9.48 0.75 -1.03
CA HIS A 168 10.23 1.31 0.10
C HIS A 168 11.67 1.70 -0.26
N HIS A 169 12.21 1.20 -1.38
CA HIS A 169 13.50 1.60 -1.95
C HIS A 169 13.38 2.74 -2.97
N MET A 170 12.18 3.23 -3.25
CA MET A 170 11.96 4.39 -4.13
C MET A 170 12.06 5.68 -3.30
N SER A 171 13.27 6.22 -3.12
CA SER A 171 13.54 7.35 -2.23
C SER A 171 12.66 8.57 -2.48
N LEU A 172 12.36 8.89 -3.75
CA LEU A 172 11.48 10.01 -4.08
C LEU A 172 10.01 9.74 -3.74
N LEU A 173 9.54 8.49 -3.85
CA LEU A 173 8.19 8.11 -3.45
C LEU A 173 8.05 8.16 -1.93
N LYS A 174 9.04 7.67 -1.19
CA LYS A 174 9.11 7.80 0.27
C LYS A 174 9.03 9.27 0.70
N ALA A 175 9.82 10.14 0.06
CA ALA A 175 9.78 11.58 0.34
C ALA A 175 8.41 12.19 0.02
N ALA A 176 7.76 11.77 -1.09
CA ALA A 176 6.43 12.24 -1.46
C ALA A 176 5.39 11.87 -0.38
N MET A 177 5.38 10.62 0.10
CA MET A 177 4.46 10.18 1.15
C MET A 177 4.63 10.99 2.43
N ALA A 178 5.86 11.22 2.84
CA ALA A 178 6.14 12.02 4.03
C ALA A 178 5.74 13.50 3.89
N VAL A 179 5.96 14.12 2.71
CA VAL A 179 5.52 15.49 2.41
C VAL A 179 4.00 15.60 2.34
N LEU A 180 3.30 14.53 1.96
CA LEU A 180 1.84 14.45 2.01
C LEU A 180 1.29 14.32 3.44
N GLY A 181 2.15 14.40 4.45
CA GLY A 181 1.77 14.50 5.85
C GLY A 181 1.57 13.15 6.54
N GLU A 182 2.13 12.08 6.01
CA GLU A 182 2.05 10.76 6.62
C GLU A 182 2.58 10.74 8.05
N GLU A 183 1.82 10.15 8.96
CA GLU A 183 2.18 9.98 10.37
C GLU A 183 2.36 8.51 10.76
N ILE A 184 1.58 7.64 10.11
CA ILE A 184 1.62 6.19 10.29
C ILE A 184 1.70 5.55 8.90
N HIS A 185 2.76 4.78 8.67
CA HIS A 185 3.02 4.10 7.42
C HIS A 185 2.71 2.61 7.52
N CYS A 186 1.96 2.10 6.54
CA CYS A 186 1.66 0.68 6.40
C CYS A 186 2.57 0.07 5.33
N ALA A 187 3.52 -0.77 5.74
CA ALA A 187 4.47 -1.41 4.85
C ALA A 187 4.04 -2.85 4.59
N LEU A 188 3.56 -3.15 3.38
CA LEU A 188 3.03 -4.46 3.01
C LEU A 188 4.07 -5.24 2.21
N TRP A 189 4.29 -6.50 2.61
CA TRP A 189 5.29 -7.38 2.01
C TRP A 189 4.71 -8.75 1.67
N ASP A 190 5.24 -9.36 0.61
CA ASP A 190 4.92 -10.72 0.16
C ASP A 190 5.59 -11.82 1.00
N GLY A 191 6.43 -11.43 1.92
CA GLY A 191 7.18 -12.30 2.81
C GLY A 191 8.59 -11.78 3.00
N TRP A 192 9.38 -12.54 3.72
CA TRP A 192 10.75 -12.17 4.06
C TRP A 192 11.75 -12.96 3.23
N TRP A 193 12.51 -12.25 2.41
CA TRP A 193 13.46 -12.87 1.50
C TRP A 193 14.85 -12.96 2.11
N VAL A 194 15.38 -14.16 2.14
CA VAL A 194 16.82 -14.37 2.14
C VAL A 194 17.29 -14.29 0.68
N MET A 195 17.44 -13.09 0.16
CA MET A 195 18.03 -12.96 -1.17
C MET A 195 19.54 -12.95 -1.05
N PRO A 196 20.27 -13.82 -1.78
CA PRO A 196 21.60 -13.48 -2.21
C PRO A 196 21.45 -12.31 -3.20
N ARG A 197 21.38 -11.11 -2.66
CA ARG A 197 21.11 -9.92 -3.40
C ARG A 197 22.22 -9.63 -4.32
N HIS A 198 21.95 -9.25 -5.44
CA HIS A 198 22.86 -9.06 -6.53
C HIS A 198 23.83 -10.23 -6.74
N PRO A 199 23.91 -10.80 -7.94
CA PRO A 199 24.89 -11.85 -8.25
C PRO A 199 26.33 -11.47 -7.87
N GLY A 200 26.63 -10.18 -7.66
CA GLY A 200 27.90 -9.66 -7.20
C GLY A 200 28.06 -9.45 -5.69
N ALA A 201 26.97 -9.48 -4.92
CA ALA A 201 27.03 -9.27 -3.47
C ALA A 201 27.32 -10.58 -2.74
N LYS A 202 28.60 -10.87 -2.55
CA LYS A 202 29.05 -12.02 -1.76
C LYS A 202 29.02 -11.70 -0.27
N ARG A 203 27.86 -11.26 0.25
CA ARG A 203 27.75 -11.04 1.69
C ARG A 203 27.80 -12.39 2.39
N ARG A 204 28.65 -12.48 3.40
CA ARG A 204 28.63 -13.55 4.39
C ARG A 204 27.95 -12.99 5.65
N TYR A 205 26.98 -13.72 6.17
CA TYR A 205 26.42 -13.41 7.47
C TYR A 205 27.43 -13.73 8.55
N ARG A 206 27.43 -12.99 9.63
CA ARG A 206 28.19 -13.32 10.82
C ARG A 206 27.54 -14.53 11.50
N GLU A 207 28.32 -15.33 12.19
CA GLU A 207 27.79 -16.40 13.02
C GLU A 207 26.81 -15.82 14.05
N GLY A 208 25.60 -16.37 14.12
CA GLY A 208 24.52 -15.90 14.99
C GLY A 208 23.62 -14.81 14.40
N GLU A 209 23.94 -14.21 13.25
CA GLU A 209 23.00 -13.34 12.52
C GLU A 209 21.93 -14.17 11.81
N ASP A 210 20.65 -13.79 11.98
CA ASP A 210 19.58 -14.34 11.14
C ASP A 210 19.72 -13.76 9.72
N PRO A 211 19.96 -14.61 8.71
CA PRO A 211 20.12 -14.14 7.33
C PRO A 211 18.87 -13.45 6.76
N ARG A 212 17.70 -13.63 7.40
CA ARG A 212 16.44 -13.00 7.04
C ARG A 212 16.38 -11.53 7.44
N LEU A 213 17.21 -11.09 8.40
CA LEU A 213 17.30 -9.71 8.85
C LEU A 213 18.20 -8.89 7.92
N CYS A 214 17.73 -8.60 6.73
CA CYS A 214 18.56 -7.83 5.82
C CYS A 214 17.82 -6.74 5.04
N ASP A 215 16.97 -7.06 4.05
CA ASP A 215 16.38 -6.03 3.18
C ASP A 215 15.23 -5.32 3.81
N ILE A 216 14.23 -6.10 4.19
CA ILE A 216 12.99 -5.58 4.73
C ILE A 216 13.26 -4.89 6.07
N ASP A 217 14.13 -5.49 6.89
CA ASP A 217 14.54 -4.90 8.17
C ASP A 217 15.15 -3.50 7.97
N TYR A 218 16.10 -3.38 7.04
CA TYR A 218 16.72 -2.09 6.75
C TYR A 218 15.75 -1.10 6.10
N ALA A 219 14.97 -1.54 5.11
CA ALA A 219 14.03 -0.68 4.41
C ALA A 219 12.97 -0.08 5.34
N VAL A 220 12.42 -0.89 6.25
CA VAL A 220 11.39 -0.46 7.21
C VAL A 220 11.98 0.49 8.25
N LYS A 221 13.14 0.16 8.82
CA LYS A 221 13.82 1.02 9.81
C LYS A 221 14.31 2.33 9.20
N GLU A 222 14.86 2.27 7.97
CA GLU A 222 15.26 3.45 7.22
C GLU A 222 14.06 4.35 6.92
N TYR A 223 12.94 3.75 6.44
CA TYR A 223 11.71 4.50 6.21
C TYR A 223 11.27 5.25 7.47
N ALA A 224 11.16 4.53 8.59
CA ALA A 224 10.76 5.12 9.87
C ALA A 224 11.68 6.27 10.30
N PHE A 225 13.00 6.05 10.21
CA PHE A 225 14.01 7.01 10.64
C PHE A 225 14.06 8.27 9.75
N GLU A 226 14.04 8.10 8.42
CA GLU A 226 14.16 9.22 7.48
C GLU A 226 12.88 10.06 7.38
N THR A 227 11.71 9.41 7.43
CA THR A 227 10.41 10.11 7.36
C THR A 227 9.89 10.51 8.72
N GLN A 228 10.45 9.93 9.77
CA GLN A 228 10.04 10.15 11.17
C GLN A 228 8.56 9.80 11.39
N THR A 229 8.15 8.65 10.82
CA THR A 229 6.82 8.07 10.94
C THR A 229 6.88 6.73 11.69
N PHE A 230 5.77 6.33 12.30
CA PHE A 230 5.61 4.94 12.72
C PHE A 230 5.45 4.05 11.50
N VAL A 231 6.08 2.88 11.49
CA VAL A 231 5.92 1.91 10.41
C VAL A 231 5.34 0.62 10.96
N ILE A 232 4.17 0.23 10.42
CA ILE A 232 3.54 -1.06 10.68
C ILE A 232 3.84 -1.95 9.48
N SER A 233 4.82 -2.85 9.65
CA SER A 233 5.26 -3.76 8.61
C SER A 233 4.53 -5.10 8.74
N SER A 234 3.87 -5.53 7.67
CA SER A 234 3.14 -6.79 7.59
C SER A 234 3.71 -7.67 6.49
N GLY A 235 4.38 -8.75 6.88
CA GLY A 235 4.92 -9.76 5.98
C GLY A 235 3.96 -10.93 5.82
N GLN A 236 3.77 -11.42 4.60
CA GLN A 236 2.93 -12.58 4.36
C GLN A 236 3.57 -13.84 4.91
N TYR A 237 2.77 -14.66 5.56
CA TYR A 237 3.12 -16.03 5.93
C TYR A 237 2.17 -17.00 5.24
N ILE A 238 2.72 -18.00 4.55
CA ILE A 238 1.96 -19.10 3.97
C ILE A 238 2.72 -20.39 4.27
N PRO A 239 2.14 -21.34 5.01
CA PRO A 239 2.77 -22.63 5.23
C PRO A 239 2.84 -23.45 3.93
N ASP A 240 3.88 -24.26 3.76
CA ASP A 240 4.13 -25.00 2.52
C ASP A 240 2.99 -25.95 2.12
N ASP A 241 2.26 -26.49 3.10
CA ASP A 241 1.12 -27.39 2.87
C ASP A 241 -0.15 -26.66 2.41
N ALA A 242 -0.19 -25.34 2.54
CA ALA A 242 -1.33 -24.51 2.12
C ALA A 242 -1.27 -24.08 0.65
N MET A 243 -0.28 -24.53 -0.13
CA MET A 243 -0.12 -24.14 -1.52
C MET A 243 0.14 -25.33 -2.45
N PRO A 244 -0.13 -25.19 -3.77
CA PRO A 244 0.19 -26.20 -4.76
C PRO A 244 1.67 -26.61 -4.77
N GLU A 245 1.96 -27.87 -5.12
CA GLU A 245 3.33 -28.40 -5.12
C GLU A 245 4.29 -27.57 -6.00
N GLU A 246 3.81 -27.11 -7.14
CA GLU A 246 4.59 -26.28 -8.06
C GLU A 246 5.01 -24.93 -7.47
N CYS A 247 4.38 -24.48 -6.40
CA CYS A 247 4.70 -23.19 -5.73
C CYS A 247 5.68 -23.35 -4.57
N LYS A 248 5.81 -24.53 -3.97
CA LYS A 248 6.58 -24.77 -2.75
C LYS A 248 8.05 -24.38 -2.87
N GLY A 249 8.67 -24.68 -4.00
CA GLY A 249 10.08 -24.31 -4.26
C GLY A 249 10.34 -22.81 -4.39
N PHE A 250 9.30 -21.99 -4.44
CA PHE A 250 9.36 -20.52 -4.55
C PHE A 250 8.71 -19.82 -3.36
N ASN A 251 8.41 -20.56 -2.29
CA ASN A 251 7.79 -19.98 -1.11
C ASN A 251 8.74 -19.03 -0.39
N ILE A 252 8.40 -17.77 -0.43
CA ILE A 252 9.12 -16.69 0.25
C ILE A 252 8.30 -16.11 1.39
N ALA A 253 7.08 -16.60 1.58
CA ALA A 253 6.11 -16.09 2.56
C ALA A 253 6.43 -16.64 3.96
N ALA A 254 7.56 -16.24 4.51
CA ALA A 254 8.03 -16.65 5.84
C ALA A 254 7.57 -15.71 6.98
N GLY A 255 6.75 -14.70 6.70
CA GLY A 255 6.36 -13.70 7.68
C GLY A 255 7.34 -12.54 7.76
N GLY A 256 7.83 -12.24 8.95
CA GLY A 256 8.75 -11.12 9.20
C GLY A 256 8.03 -9.82 9.57
N SER A 257 6.80 -9.92 10.08
CA SER A 257 6.03 -8.74 10.52
C SER A 257 6.61 -8.12 11.77
N PHE A 258 6.65 -6.79 11.82
CA PHE A 258 7.10 -6.01 12.96
C PHE A 258 6.59 -4.57 12.92
N ILE A 259 6.66 -3.88 14.06
CA ILE A 259 6.24 -2.47 14.18
C ILE A 259 7.42 -1.67 14.69
N VAL A 260 7.69 -0.52 14.07
CA VAL A 260 8.86 0.32 14.31
C VAL A 260 8.42 1.74 14.67
N ASN A 261 9.07 2.34 15.67
CA ASN A 261 8.84 3.73 16.04
C ASN A 261 9.60 4.72 15.11
N PRO A 262 9.33 6.03 15.17
CA PRO A 262 9.97 7.04 14.32
C PRO A 262 11.50 7.16 14.45
N ALA A 263 12.09 6.57 15.49
CA ALA A 263 13.54 6.49 15.64
C ALA A 263 14.16 5.22 15.02
N GLY A 264 13.38 4.41 14.29
CA GLY A 264 13.84 3.17 13.68
C GLY A 264 13.97 2.00 14.68
N VAL A 265 13.40 2.13 15.88
CA VAL A 265 13.48 1.10 16.93
C VAL A 265 12.25 0.19 16.85
N PRO A 266 12.42 -1.15 16.74
CA PRO A 266 11.31 -2.09 16.79
C PRO A 266 10.59 -2.02 18.15
N LEU A 267 9.26 -1.85 18.10
CA LEU A 267 8.38 -1.95 19.26
C LEU A 267 7.97 -3.41 19.51
N VAL A 268 7.82 -4.19 18.44
CA VAL A 268 7.50 -5.62 18.47
C VAL A 268 7.97 -6.29 17.18
N GLY A 269 8.33 -7.58 17.25
CA GLY A 269 8.81 -8.39 16.13
C GLY A 269 10.28 -8.13 15.77
N PRO A 270 10.78 -8.63 14.63
CA PRO A 270 10.03 -9.44 13.66
C PRO A 270 9.72 -10.86 14.14
N VAL A 271 8.65 -11.45 13.56
CA VAL A 271 8.22 -12.83 13.83
C VAL A 271 8.21 -13.62 12.53
N PHE A 272 8.65 -14.87 12.57
CA PHE A 272 8.78 -15.74 11.38
C PHE A 272 8.09 -17.08 11.56
N ASP A 273 7.76 -17.70 10.45
CA ASP A 273 7.36 -19.10 10.28
C ASP A 273 6.13 -19.52 11.11
N ARG A 274 5.26 -18.58 11.44
CA ARG A 274 3.99 -18.82 12.12
C ARG A 274 2.97 -17.74 11.91
N GLU A 275 1.70 -18.06 12.14
CA GLU A 275 0.63 -17.06 12.26
C GLU A 275 0.70 -16.36 13.62
N GLU A 276 0.64 -15.04 13.63
CA GLU A 276 0.58 -14.26 14.86
C GLU A 276 0.03 -12.85 14.56
N ILE A 277 -0.80 -12.32 15.44
CA ILE A 277 -1.19 -10.92 15.43
C ILE A 277 -0.29 -10.19 16.44
N LEU A 278 0.56 -9.31 15.94
CA LEU A 278 1.48 -8.53 16.75
C LEU A 278 0.85 -7.19 17.10
N TYR A 279 0.98 -6.77 18.33
CA TYR A 279 0.40 -5.52 18.85
C TYR A 279 1.48 -4.60 19.36
N ALA A 280 1.31 -3.29 19.14
CA ALA A 280 2.11 -2.25 19.77
C ALA A 280 1.24 -1.05 20.12
N GLU A 281 1.65 -0.28 21.12
CA GLU A 281 1.13 1.06 21.40
C GLU A 281 2.04 2.08 20.74
N LEU A 282 1.48 2.94 19.90
CA LEU A 282 2.16 4.06 19.30
C LEU A 282 1.95 5.28 20.21
N ASP A 283 3.04 5.91 20.65
CA ASP A 283 3.02 7.13 21.45
C ASP A 283 3.41 8.31 20.55
N ALA A 284 2.53 9.28 20.37
CA ALA A 284 2.80 10.44 19.50
C ALA A 284 4.04 11.25 19.96
N ASP A 285 4.42 11.15 21.21
CA ASP A 285 5.61 11.82 21.72
C ASP A 285 6.90 11.23 21.13
N ASP A 286 6.95 9.95 20.77
CA ASP A 286 8.09 9.38 20.05
C ASP A 286 8.37 10.16 18.75
N ARG A 287 7.31 10.49 18.01
CA ARG A 287 7.41 11.27 16.76
C ARG A 287 7.77 12.73 17.06
N ARG A 288 7.16 13.34 18.05
CA ARG A 288 7.45 14.72 18.47
C ARG A 288 8.91 14.89 18.89
N HIS A 289 9.44 13.97 19.69
CA HIS A 289 10.85 13.97 20.13
C HIS A 289 11.81 13.81 18.94
N THR A 290 11.53 12.88 18.04
CA THR A 290 12.38 12.63 16.87
C THR A 290 12.41 13.87 15.96
N LYS A 291 11.26 14.48 15.69
CA LYS A 291 11.16 15.70 14.86
C LYS A 291 11.68 16.95 15.54
N ALA A 292 11.60 17.04 16.85
CA ALA A 292 12.12 18.19 17.59
C ALA A 292 13.64 18.31 17.47
N TYR A 293 14.35 17.18 17.36
CA TYR A 293 15.80 17.17 17.18
C TYR A 293 16.21 17.49 15.74
N VAL A 294 15.68 16.75 14.78
CA VAL A 294 15.88 16.98 13.35
C VAL A 294 14.59 16.62 12.61
N ASP A 295 13.88 17.59 12.09
CA ASP A 295 12.76 17.33 11.19
C ASP A 295 13.29 17.30 9.75
N ALA A 296 13.58 16.10 9.24
CA ALA A 296 14.26 15.90 7.96
C ALA A 296 13.51 16.52 6.77
N LEU A 297 12.19 16.58 6.84
CA LEU A 297 11.33 17.19 5.80
C LEU A 297 10.68 18.51 6.25
N GLY A 298 10.99 18.96 7.47
CA GLY A 298 10.59 20.26 8.02
C GLY A 298 11.76 21.23 8.10
N HIS A 299 12.14 21.61 9.33
CA HIS A 299 13.17 22.65 9.54
C HIS A 299 14.59 22.27 9.07
N TYR A 300 14.86 21.00 8.80
CA TYR A 300 16.15 20.55 8.24
C TYR A 300 16.13 20.41 6.72
N ALA A 301 14.97 20.52 6.08
CA ALA A 301 14.85 20.50 4.63
C ALA A 301 15.25 21.86 4.01
N ARG A 302 15.70 21.81 2.77
CA ARG A 302 16.07 22.97 1.94
C ARG A 302 15.15 23.07 0.73
N TRP A 303 13.84 23.28 0.99
CA TRP A 303 12.82 23.44 -0.04
C TRP A 303 13.02 24.69 -0.91
N ASP A 304 13.89 25.60 -0.50
CA ASP A 304 14.37 26.72 -1.29
C ASP A 304 15.40 26.30 -2.36
N VAL A 305 16.00 25.12 -2.24
CA VAL A 305 17.03 24.59 -3.13
C VAL A 305 16.54 23.35 -3.89
N LEU A 306 15.79 22.48 -3.24
CA LEU A 306 15.27 21.23 -3.78
C LEU A 306 13.75 21.19 -3.67
N GLY A 307 13.08 20.82 -4.74
CA GLY A 307 11.63 20.61 -4.78
C GLY A 307 11.30 19.18 -5.23
N LEU A 308 10.11 18.71 -4.91
CA LEU A 308 9.56 17.45 -5.35
C LEU A 308 8.28 17.71 -6.14
N ASP A 309 8.28 17.33 -7.42
CA ASP A 309 7.11 17.43 -8.29
C ASP A 309 6.53 16.05 -8.57
N LEU A 310 5.27 15.83 -8.24
CA LEU A 310 4.52 14.67 -8.73
C LEU A 310 4.05 14.98 -10.16
N LYS A 311 4.54 14.18 -11.12
CA LYS A 311 4.25 14.37 -12.54
C LYS A 311 3.35 13.25 -13.06
N GLY A 312 2.56 13.58 -14.08
CA GLY A 312 1.72 12.66 -14.79
C GLY A 312 0.24 12.89 -14.53
N GLU A 313 -0.55 12.15 -15.29
CA GLU A 313 -2.00 12.12 -15.15
C GLU A 313 -2.46 10.70 -14.88
N PRO A 314 -3.63 10.50 -14.25
CA PRO A 314 -4.20 9.19 -14.06
C PRO A 314 -4.32 8.43 -15.38
N GLN A 315 -3.99 7.13 -15.36
CA GLN A 315 -4.13 6.26 -16.53
C GLN A 315 -5.60 6.05 -16.82
N VAL A 316 -6.07 6.64 -17.91
CA VAL A 316 -7.43 6.46 -18.40
C VAL A 316 -7.40 5.86 -19.81
N PRO A 317 -8.15 4.76 -20.06
CA PRO A 317 -8.06 4.04 -21.35
C PRO A 317 -8.56 4.87 -22.52
N LEU A 318 -9.43 5.82 -22.27
CA LEU A 318 -9.95 6.75 -23.25
C LEU A 318 -10.01 8.13 -22.60
N ARG A 319 -9.07 9.00 -22.92
CA ARG A 319 -9.32 10.43 -22.73
C ARG A 319 -10.47 10.77 -23.67
N ALA A 320 -11.59 11.19 -23.12
CA ALA A 320 -12.57 11.86 -23.95
C ALA A 320 -11.80 12.99 -24.64
N MET A 321 -11.52 12.85 -25.94
CA MET A 321 -10.79 13.84 -26.73
C MET A 321 -11.51 15.19 -26.78
N ARG A 322 -12.52 15.34 -25.97
CA ARG A 322 -13.21 16.56 -25.60
C ARG A 322 -13.40 16.53 -24.09
N GLN A 323 -12.52 17.15 -23.33
CA GLN A 323 -13.09 17.98 -22.30
C GLN A 323 -14.12 18.83 -23.03
N LYS A 324 -15.41 18.55 -22.83
CA LYS A 324 -16.44 19.46 -23.28
C LYS A 324 -16.04 20.78 -22.70
N MET A 325 -15.60 21.71 -23.56
CA MET A 325 -15.59 23.14 -23.17
C MET A 325 -16.89 23.33 -22.41
N PRO A 326 -16.85 23.87 -21.18
CA PRO A 326 -18.08 24.12 -20.45
C PRO A 326 -19.02 24.80 -21.45
N ASP A 327 -20.25 24.30 -21.57
CA ASP A 327 -21.15 24.91 -22.52
C ASP A 327 -21.17 26.41 -22.29
N ARG A 328 -21.44 27.17 -23.35
CA ARG A 328 -21.35 28.64 -23.29
C ARG A 328 -22.23 29.23 -22.16
N ALA A 329 -23.28 28.52 -21.77
CA ALA A 329 -24.13 28.90 -20.65
C ALA A 329 -23.39 28.77 -19.29
N ARG A 330 -22.60 27.71 -19.11
CA ARG A 330 -21.78 27.49 -17.91
C ARG A 330 -20.59 28.47 -17.85
N LEU A 331 -19.96 28.75 -19.01
CA LEU A 331 -18.92 29.78 -19.10
C LEU A 331 -19.48 31.17 -18.77
N LYS A 332 -20.67 31.53 -19.29
CA LYS A 332 -21.36 32.77 -18.98
C LYS A 332 -21.71 32.90 -17.51
N ALA A 333 -22.16 31.81 -16.87
CA ALA A 333 -22.45 31.78 -15.44
C ALA A 333 -21.18 31.94 -14.59
N LEU A 334 -20.07 31.32 -14.98
CA LEU A 334 -18.77 31.48 -14.33
C LEU A 334 -18.21 32.91 -14.51
N ALA A 335 -18.26 33.45 -15.70
CA ALA A 335 -17.85 34.82 -16.01
C ALA A 335 -18.63 35.85 -15.15
N ALA A 336 -19.95 35.71 -15.10
CA ALA A 336 -20.82 36.53 -14.28
C ALA A 336 -20.53 36.43 -12.78
N LYS A 337 -20.30 35.21 -12.29
CA LYS A 337 -19.99 34.93 -10.86
C LYS A 337 -18.68 35.61 -10.42
N HIS A 338 -17.70 35.66 -11.31
CA HIS A 338 -16.36 36.17 -10.98
C HIS A 338 -16.06 37.57 -11.58
N GLY A 339 -17.04 38.23 -12.21
CA GLY A 339 -16.88 39.57 -12.78
C GLY A 339 -15.88 39.61 -13.96
N VAL A 340 -15.73 38.51 -14.67
CA VAL A 340 -14.82 38.37 -15.82
C VAL A 340 -15.61 38.49 -17.11
N ASP A 341 -15.03 39.18 -18.09
CA ASP A 341 -15.61 39.25 -19.43
C ASP A 341 -15.60 37.86 -20.11
N LEU A 342 -16.73 37.48 -20.74
CA LEU A 342 -16.90 36.16 -21.34
C LEU A 342 -15.93 35.92 -22.51
N ASP A 343 -15.72 36.94 -23.36
CA ASP A 343 -14.87 36.79 -24.53
C ASP A 343 -13.40 36.68 -24.13
N ARG A 344 -13.00 37.37 -23.04
CA ARG A 344 -11.68 37.22 -22.44
C ARG A 344 -11.48 35.83 -21.81
N LEU A 345 -12.52 35.26 -21.17
CA LEU A 345 -12.47 33.93 -20.62
C LEU A 345 -12.37 32.86 -21.73
N GLU A 346 -13.11 33.05 -22.84
CA GLU A 346 -13.05 32.16 -24.00
C GLU A 346 -11.68 32.21 -24.70
N ALA A 347 -11.06 33.41 -24.79
CA ALA A 347 -9.71 33.57 -25.35
C ALA A 347 -8.65 32.84 -24.54
N ILE A 348 -8.65 32.99 -23.20
CA ILE A 348 -7.71 32.31 -22.28
C ILE A 348 -7.85 30.78 -22.39
N LEU A 349 -9.08 30.28 -22.47
CA LEU A 349 -9.32 28.86 -22.59
C LEU A 349 -8.91 28.31 -23.98
N GLY A 350 -8.99 29.13 -25.03
CA GLY A 350 -8.46 28.82 -26.36
C GLY A 350 -6.93 28.68 -26.36
N GLU A 351 -6.22 29.62 -25.76
CA GLU A 351 -4.75 29.59 -25.64
C GLU A 351 -4.23 28.40 -24.83
N LEU A 352 -4.94 28.02 -23.76
CA LEU A 352 -4.59 26.88 -22.93
C LEU A 352 -4.80 25.52 -23.66
N ASN A 353 -5.73 25.46 -24.60
CA ASN A 353 -5.96 24.26 -25.42
C ASN A 353 -4.98 24.13 -26.60
N GLU A 354 -4.35 25.21 -27.05
CA GLU A 354 -3.35 25.19 -28.11
C GLU A 354 -1.92 24.92 -27.59
N SER A 355 -1.70 25.09 -26.27
CA SER A 355 -0.41 24.91 -25.63
C SER A 355 -0.22 23.56 -24.89
N GLY A 356 -1.17 22.68 -24.93
CA GLY A 356 -1.18 21.29 -24.40
C GLY A 356 -1.37 20.29 -25.52
#